data_494da844a9c1b94ed60689bc0f1a48c8
#
_entry.id   494da844a9c1b94ed60689bc0f1a48c8
#
_cell.length_a   1.000
_cell.length_b   1.000
_cell.length_c   1.000
_cell.angle_alpha   90.00
_cell.angle_beta   90.00
_cell.angle_gamma   90.00
#
_symmetry.space_group_name_H-M   'P 1'
#
loop_
_entity.id
_entity.type
_entity.pdbx_description
1 polymer ?
#
loop_
_entity_poly.entity_id
_entity_poly.type
_entity_poly.pdbx_seq_one_letter_code
_entity_poly.pdbx_strand_id
1 'polypeptide(L)'
;MKCRRKIIILIVATILVGALATGPIMSNVETPSYKVIQSKGKIEIREFDPMVIAEVQVVGRRKDAISSGFKLLADYIFGNNISQENIDTTATIQRPASEKIAMTAPVQQQLANNSWLVSFVMPSEYNLEDLPKPKNIEVKLKNVPVKRFVTIQFSGTSSDENLAKHKKLLVE
;
A
#
# COMPACT_ATOMS: atom_id res chain seq x y z
N MET A 1 -38.78 8.87 39.38
CA MET A 1 -38.66 8.92 37.90
C MET A 1 -37.62 9.93 37.39
N LYS A 2 -37.48 11.13 37.96
CA LYS A 2 -36.51 12.16 37.54
C LYS A 2 -35.03 11.75 37.63
N CYS A 3 -34.66 10.92 38.65
CA CYS A 3 -33.28 10.50 38.87
C CYS A 3 -32.78 9.49 37.80
N ARG A 4 -33.63 8.53 37.41
CA ARG A 4 -33.31 7.56 36.34
C ARG A 4 -33.10 8.21 34.99
N ARG A 5 -33.89 9.25 34.67
CA ARG A 5 -33.78 10.01 33.43
C ARG A 5 -32.46 10.78 33.33
N LYS A 6 -32.01 11.36 34.47
CA LYS A 6 -30.69 12.05 34.52
C LYS A 6 -29.51 11.09 34.35
N ILE A 7 -29.59 9.89 34.92
CA ILE A 7 -28.57 8.87 34.79
C ILE A 7 -28.47 8.38 33.33
N ILE A 8 -29.60 8.14 32.68
CA ILE A 8 -29.62 7.73 31.26
C ILE A 8 -29.04 8.82 30.36
N ILE A 9 -29.38 10.10 30.59
CA ILE A 9 -28.84 11.23 29.83
C ILE A 9 -27.31 11.34 30.03
N LEU A 10 -26.83 11.10 31.27
CA LEU A 10 -25.39 11.15 31.56
C LEU A 10 -24.63 9.99 30.87
N ILE A 11 -25.20 8.80 30.86
CA ILE A 11 -24.61 7.64 30.18
C ILE A 11 -24.57 7.85 28.65
N VAL A 12 -25.66 8.37 28.05
CA VAL A 12 -25.72 8.67 26.63
C VAL A 12 -24.73 9.77 26.26
N ALA A 13 -24.60 10.81 27.09
CA ALA A 13 -23.60 11.88 26.87
C ALA A 13 -22.17 11.36 26.95
N THR A 14 -21.88 10.43 27.90
CA THR A 14 -20.54 9.85 28.04
C THR A 14 -20.20 8.94 26.85
N ILE A 15 -21.17 8.18 26.32
CA ILE A 15 -20.99 7.36 25.12
C ILE A 15 -20.78 8.25 23.89
N LEU A 16 -21.52 9.36 23.77
CA LEU A 16 -21.37 10.30 22.65
C LEU A 16 -20.01 11.01 22.66
N VAL A 17 -19.54 11.43 23.83
CA VAL A 17 -18.20 12.03 23.98
C VAL A 17 -17.09 11.00 23.73
N GLY A 18 -17.28 9.75 24.16
CA GLY A 18 -16.37 8.65 23.83
C GLY A 18 -16.29 8.38 22.33
N ALA A 19 -17.42 8.41 21.61
CA ALA A 19 -17.47 8.21 20.17
C ALA A 19 -16.84 9.38 19.37
N LEU A 20 -16.87 10.60 19.91
CA LEU A 20 -16.23 11.77 19.32
C LEU A 20 -14.72 11.83 19.61
N ALA A 21 -14.26 11.20 20.71
CA ALA A 21 -12.84 11.12 21.07
C ALA A 21 -12.10 9.99 20.33
N THR A 22 -12.82 8.97 19.85
CA THR A 22 -12.30 8.01 18.88
C THR A 22 -12.51 8.58 17.48
N GLY A 23 -11.81 9.68 17.17
CA GLY A 23 -11.60 10.07 15.78
C GLY A 23 -11.08 8.84 15.01
N PRO A 24 -11.33 8.71 13.69
CA PRO A 24 -10.82 7.58 12.94
C PRO A 24 -9.33 7.50 13.23
N ILE A 25 -8.88 6.37 13.79
CA ILE A 25 -7.48 6.00 13.79
C ILE A 25 -7.19 5.80 12.30
N MET A 26 -6.97 6.90 11.60
CA MET A 26 -6.39 6.86 10.28
C MET A 26 -5.00 6.27 10.52
N SER A 27 -4.85 4.99 10.20
CA SER A 27 -3.52 4.44 10.07
C SER A 27 -2.78 5.41 9.15
N ASN A 28 -1.71 6.03 9.64
CA ASN A 28 -0.81 6.85 8.83
C ASN A 28 -0.07 5.94 7.84
N VAL A 29 -0.83 5.31 6.95
CA VAL A 29 -0.27 4.51 5.88
C VAL A 29 0.21 5.48 4.81
N GLU A 30 1.50 5.50 4.60
CA GLU A 30 2.14 6.34 3.60
C GLU A 30 1.59 6.03 2.20
N THR A 31 1.37 7.07 1.42
CA THR A 31 0.94 6.99 0.02
C THR A 31 1.93 7.76 -0.86
N PRO A 32 2.19 7.30 -2.10
CA PRO A 32 3.07 8.01 -3.02
C PRO A 32 2.62 9.44 -3.26
N SER A 33 3.57 10.36 -3.21
CA SER A 33 3.33 11.77 -3.51
C SER A 33 3.00 11.99 -4.99
N TYR A 34 2.07 12.89 -5.26
CA TYR A 34 1.72 13.26 -6.64
C TYR A 34 1.22 14.71 -6.72
N LYS A 35 1.29 15.26 -7.91
CA LYS A 35 0.67 16.56 -8.27
C LYS A 35 -0.51 16.31 -9.21
N VAL A 36 -1.64 16.97 -8.98
CA VAL A 36 -2.75 16.98 -9.93
C VAL A 36 -2.44 18.01 -11.00
N ILE A 37 -2.22 17.53 -12.23
CA ILE A 37 -1.92 18.38 -13.40
C ILE A 37 -3.21 18.89 -14.01
N GLN A 38 -4.24 18.05 -14.05
CA GLN A 38 -5.55 18.40 -14.59
C GLN A 38 -6.63 17.57 -13.90
N SER A 39 -7.82 18.16 -13.73
CA SER A 39 -8.98 17.47 -13.14
C SER A 39 -10.24 17.80 -13.95
N LYS A 40 -11.06 16.77 -14.18
CA LYS A 40 -12.39 16.88 -14.78
C LYS A 40 -13.35 15.91 -14.09
N GLY A 41 -14.15 16.42 -13.16
CA GLY A 41 -15.06 15.61 -12.34
C GLY A 41 -14.29 14.63 -11.47
N LYS A 42 -14.47 13.32 -11.69
CA LYS A 42 -13.78 12.25 -10.94
C LYS A 42 -12.49 11.77 -11.62
N ILE A 43 -12.16 12.33 -12.76
CA ILE A 43 -10.97 11.96 -13.55
C ILE A 43 -9.90 13.02 -13.33
N GLU A 44 -8.68 12.57 -13.03
CA GLU A 44 -7.53 13.42 -12.82
C GLU A 44 -6.32 12.90 -13.60
N ILE A 45 -5.50 13.82 -14.10
CA ILE A 45 -4.15 13.52 -14.57
C ILE A 45 -3.23 13.81 -13.38
N ARG A 46 -2.62 12.76 -12.84
CA ARG A 46 -1.68 12.84 -11.72
C ARG A 46 -0.27 12.57 -12.19
N GLU A 47 0.65 13.41 -11.78
CA GLU A 47 2.08 13.20 -11.95
C GLU A 47 2.65 12.75 -10.62
N PHE A 48 3.13 11.51 -10.58
CA PHE A 48 3.73 10.91 -9.39
C PHE A 48 5.22 11.20 -9.35
N ASP A 49 5.72 11.52 -8.16
CA ASP A 49 7.14 11.66 -7.90
C ASP A 49 7.87 10.33 -8.11
N PRO A 50 9.21 10.34 -8.30
CA PRO A 50 9.99 9.11 -8.37
C PRO A 50 9.75 8.25 -7.12
N MET A 51 9.68 6.94 -7.29
CA MET A 51 9.44 6.02 -6.17
C MET A 51 10.18 4.71 -6.38
N VAL A 52 10.45 4.00 -5.30
CA VAL A 52 10.93 2.63 -5.35
C VAL A 52 9.75 1.68 -5.15
N ILE A 53 9.71 0.60 -5.92
CA ILE A 53 8.72 -0.46 -5.76
C ILE A 53 9.38 -1.81 -5.55
N ALA A 54 8.72 -2.66 -4.76
CA ALA A 54 8.93 -4.10 -4.77
C ALA A 54 7.85 -4.74 -5.61
N GLU A 55 8.22 -5.56 -6.59
CA GLU A 55 7.32 -6.12 -7.59
C GLU A 55 7.53 -7.63 -7.73
N VAL A 56 6.44 -8.36 -7.92
CA VAL A 56 6.44 -9.78 -8.31
C VAL A 56 5.57 -9.99 -9.53
N GLN A 57 5.92 -10.98 -10.35
CA GLN A 57 5.14 -11.39 -11.51
C GLN A 57 4.50 -12.74 -11.24
N VAL A 58 3.17 -12.81 -11.32
CA VAL A 58 2.39 -14.03 -11.00
C VAL A 58 1.47 -14.39 -12.15
N VAL A 59 1.48 -15.65 -12.54
CA VAL A 59 0.58 -16.21 -13.57
C VAL A 59 -0.69 -16.72 -12.89
N GLY A 60 -1.83 -16.64 -13.60
CA GLY A 60 -3.10 -17.19 -13.14
C GLY A 60 -4.26 -16.21 -13.24
N ARG A 61 -5.41 -16.60 -12.66
CA ARG A 61 -6.57 -15.72 -12.60
C ARG A 61 -6.26 -14.52 -11.71
N ARG A 62 -6.75 -13.35 -12.08
CA ARG A 62 -6.46 -12.08 -11.39
C ARG A 62 -6.51 -12.19 -9.86
N LYS A 63 -7.61 -12.70 -9.31
CA LYS A 63 -7.81 -12.79 -7.86
C LYS A 63 -6.73 -13.64 -7.17
N ASP A 64 -6.43 -14.79 -7.75
CA ASP A 64 -5.47 -15.76 -7.19
C ASP A 64 -4.04 -15.20 -7.32
N ALA A 65 -3.71 -14.62 -8.47
CA ALA A 65 -2.41 -14.01 -8.74
C ALA A 65 -2.12 -12.82 -7.80
N ILE A 66 -3.11 -11.93 -7.58
CA ILE A 66 -2.97 -10.81 -6.66
C ILE A 66 -2.77 -11.31 -5.22
N SER A 67 -3.55 -12.31 -4.78
CA SER A 67 -3.41 -12.88 -3.44
C SER A 67 -2.03 -13.52 -3.24
N SER A 68 -1.54 -14.23 -4.24
CA SER A 68 -0.19 -14.85 -4.20
C SER A 68 0.91 -13.79 -4.22
N GLY A 69 0.82 -12.81 -5.12
CA GLY A 69 1.79 -11.71 -5.19
C GLY A 69 1.83 -10.88 -3.91
N PHE A 70 0.66 -10.58 -3.32
CA PHE A 70 0.58 -9.90 -2.04
C PHE A 70 1.32 -10.66 -0.93
N LYS A 71 1.14 -11.99 -0.85
CA LYS A 71 1.83 -12.81 0.16
C LYS A 71 3.35 -12.77 0.03
N LEU A 72 3.87 -12.84 -1.20
CA LEU A 72 5.31 -12.78 -1.47
C LEU A 72 5.89 -11.41 -1.07
N LEU A 73 5.20 -10.33 -1.40
CA LEU A 73 5.62 -8.97 -1.05
C LEU A 73 5.48 -8.70 0.45
N ALA A 74 4.41 -9.19 1.08
CA ALA A 74 4.22 -9.09 2.53
C ALA A 74 5.31 -9.84 3.29
N ASP A 75 5.66 -11.04 2.85
CA ASP A 75 6.76 -11.82 3.42
C ASP A 75 8.08 -11.03 3.37
N TYR A 76 8.38 -10.39 2.24
CA TYR A 76 9.55 -9.52 2.09
C TYR A 76 9.56 -8.36 3.09
N ILE A 77 8.47 -7.58 3.20
CA ILE A 77 8.44 -6.41 4.08
C ILE A 77 8.37 -6.79 5.57
N PHE A 78 7.89 -7.99 5.90
CA PHE A 78 7.83 -8.48 7.29
C PHE A 78 9.10 -9.20 7.75
N GLY A 79 10.17 -9.18 6.95
CA GLY A 79 11.50 -9.59 7.40
C GLY A 79 12.09 -10.80 6.67
N ASN A 80 11.46 -11.34 5.63
CA ASN A 80 12.11 -12.34 4.78
C ASN A 80 13.07 -11.67 3.78
N ASN A 81 14.02 -10.92 4.34
CA ASN A 81 15.00 -10.11 3.65
C ASN A 81 16.36 -10.17 4.36
N ILE A 82 17.35 -9.50 3.80
CA ILE A 82 18.68 -9.33 4.37
C ILE A 82 18.91 -7.83 4.49
N SER A 83 19.00 -7.32 5.73
CA SER A 83 19.31 -5.92 5.99
C SER A 83 20.64 -5.52 5.37
N GLN A 84 20.70 -4.28 4.86
CA GLN A 84 21.94 -3.70 4.35
C GLN A 84 22.68 -2.87 5.40
N GLU A 85 22.13 -2.73 6.62
CA GLU A 85 22.87 -2.07 7.70
C GLU A 85 24.20 -2.79 7.93
N ASN A 86 25.28 -2.03 7.83
CA ASN A 86 26.62 -2.50 8.16
C ASN A 86 26.66 -2.81 9.67
N ILE A 87 26.60 -4.08 9.99
CA ILE A 87 26.91 -4.55 11.34
C ILE A 87 28.41 -4.41 11.49
N ASP A 88 28.86 -3.45 12.30
CA ASP A 88 30.26 -3.33 12.72
C ASP A 88 30.70 -4.70 13.28
N THR A 89 31.55 -5.37 12.51
CA THR A 89 31.95 -6.75 12.74
C THR A 89 33.02 -6.81 13.82
N THR A 90 32.59 -6.89 15.07
CA THR A 90 33.50 -7.29 16.16
C THR A 90 33.05 -8.54 16.90
N ALA A 91 32.08 -9.30 16.39
CA ALA A 91 31.61 -10.52 17.04
C ALA A 91 31.26 -11.65 16.08
N THR A 92 31.71 -12.82 16.47
CA THR A 92 31.59 -14.14 15.89
C THR A 92 30.16 -14.51 15.47
N ILE A 93 29.99 -14.96 14.21
CA ILE A 93 28.79 -15.62 13.66
C ILE A 93 27.49 -14.82 13.85
N GLN A 94 27.26 -13.83 13.02
CA GLN A 94 25.96 -13.16 12.94
C GLN A 94 25.16 -13.69 11.75
N ARG A 95 23.94 -14.14 12.02
CA ARG A 95 22.93 -14.30 10.96
C ARG A 95 22.67 -12.91 10.39
N PRO A 96 22.58 -12.75 9.06
CA PRO A 96 22.22 -11.46 8.47
C PRO A 96 20.92 -10.98 9.13
N ALA A 97 20.97 -9.80 9.71
CA ALA A 97 19.78 -9.20 10.32
C ALA A 97 18.66 -9.09 9.29
N SER A 98 17.44 -9.31 9.71
CA SER A 98 16.27 -9.03 8.90
C SER A 98 15.65 -7.72 9.37
N GLU A 99 15.02 -7.01 8.46
CA GLU A 99 14.43 -5.69 8.73
C GLU A 99 12.95 -5.70 8.37
N LYS A 100 12.13 -5.02 9.18
CA LYS A 100 10.71 -4.81 8.88
C LYS A 100 10.55 -3.46 8.19
N ILE A 101 9.97 -3.49 7.00
CA ILE A 101 9.64 -2.29 6.23
C ILE A 101 8.18 -1.93 6.49
N ALA A 102 7.89 -0.65 6.67
CA ALA A 102 6.53 -0.18 6.87
C ALA A 102 5.65 -0.45 5.62
N MET A 103 4.41 -0.82 5.83
CA MET A 103 3.47 -1.01 4.73
C MET A 103 2.99 0.34 4.21
N THR A 104 2.97 0.50 2.90
CA THR A 104 2.42 1.67 2.21
C THR A 104 1.14 1.33 1.45
N ALA A 105 0.45 2.31 0.95
CA ALA A 105 -0.72 2.15 0.07
C ALA A 105 -0.55 3.01 -1.20
N PRO A 106 -1.14 2.61 -2.32
CA PRO A 106 -1.93 1.41 -2.57
C PRO A 106 -1.09 0.20 -2.99
N VAL A 107 -1.67 -1.00 -2.90
CA VAL A 107 -1.18 -2.18 -3.60
C VAL A 107 -1.49 -2.01 -5.08
N GLN A 108 -0.48 -2.04 -5.92
CA GLN A 108 -0.64 -1.88 -7.36
C GLN A 108 -0.77 -3.25 -8.04
N GLN A 109 -1.53 -3.30 -9.13
CA GLN A 109 -1.70 -4.49 -9.96
C GLN A 109 -1.81 -4.09 -11.43
N GLN A 110 -1.09 -4.78 -12.28
CA GLN A 110 -1.08 -4.55 -13.72
C GLN A 110 -1.01 -5.86 -14.48
N LEU A 111 -1.85 -6.01 -15.51
CA LEU A 111 -1.74 -7.13 -16.45
C LEU A 111 -0.59 -6.85 -17.42
N ALA A 112 0.34 -7.78 -17.53
CA ALA A 112 1.48 -7.69 -18.44
C ALA A 112 1.80 -9.08 -19.00
N ASN A 113 1.80 -9.24 -20.32
CA ASN A 113 2.19 -10.49 -21.01
C ASN A 113 1.53 -11.75 -20.43
N ASN A 114 0.21 -11.74 -20.25
CA ASN A 114 -0.59 -12.84 -19.70
C ASN A 114 -0.24 -13.23 -18.24
N SER A 115 0.38 -12.32 -17.51
CA SER A 115 0.71 -12.44 -16.08
C SER A 115 0.31 -11.15 -15.35
N TRP A 116 0.25 -11.22 -14.03
CA TRP A 116 -0.05 -10.07 -13.18
C TRP A 116 1.24 -9.59 -12.52
N LEU A 117 1.54 -8.31 -12.70
CA LEU A 117 2.53 -7.61 -11.90
C LEU A 117 1.80 -7.08 -10.66
N VAL A 118 2.25 -7.51 -9.49
CA VAL A 118 1.77 -7.00 -8.20
C VAL A 118 2.93 -6.25 -7.57
N SER A 119 2.69 -5.03 -7.10
CA SER A 119 3.75 -4.22 -6.52
C SER A 119 3.30 -3.44 -5.29
N PHE A 120 4.23 -3.27 -4.34
CA PHE A 120 4.15 -2.35 -3.23
C PHE A 120 5.08 -1.17 -3.51
N VAL A 121 4.62 0.03 -3.22
CA VAL A 121 5.52 1.19 -3.16
C VAL A 121 6.29 1.09 -1.86
N MET A 122 7.58 1.32 -1.89
CA MET A 122 8.39 1.37 -0.67
C MET A 122 8.24 2.73 0.01
N PRO A 123 8.41 2.80 1.35
CA PRO A 123 8.41 4.08 2.07
C PRO A 123 9.40 5.06 1.45
N SER A 124 9.05 6.35 1.45
CA SER A 124 9.85 7.42 0.81
C SER A 124 11.22 7.64 1.45
N GLU A 125 11.42 7.13 2.66
CA GLU A 125 12.69 7.16 3.36
C GLU A 125 13.77 6.25 2.74
N TYR A 126 13.37 5.26 1.90
CA TYR A 126 14.30 4.31 1.29
C TYR A 126 14.65 4.69 -0.16
N ASN A 127 15.94 4.65 -0.44
CA ASN A 127 16.46 4.52 -1.81
C ASN A 127 16.61 3.04 -2.17
N LEU A 128 16.77 2.73 -3.45
CA LEU A 128 16.91 1.34 -3.92
C LEU A 128 18.11 0.63 -3.27
N GLU A 129 19.16 1.39 -2.97
CA GLU A 129 20.41 0.87 -2.42
C GLU A 129 20.33 0.60 -0.92
N ASP A 130 19.42 1.30 -0.21
CA ASP A 130 19.24 1.18 1.23
C ASP A 130 18.26 0.07 1.62
N LEU A 131 17.42 -0.36 0.66
CA LEU A 131 16.41 -1.39 0.91
C LEU A 131 17.06 -2.74 1.21
N PRO A 132 16.56 -3.48 2.23
CA PRO A 132 16.96 -4.85 2.48
C PRO A 132 16.84 -5.71 1.22
N LYS A 133 17.80 -6.59 0.99
CA LYS A 133 17.78 -7.50 -0.16
C LYS A 133 16.71 -8.58 0.03
N PRO A 134 15.78 -8.77 -0.91
CA PRO A 134 14.82 -9.87 -0.84
C PRO A 134 15.54 -11.22 -0.81
N LYS A 135 15.16 -12.13 0.10
CA LYS A 135 15.61 -13.52 0.06
C LYS A 135 14.92 -14.30 -1.05
N ASN A 136 13.66 -13.93 -1.34
CA ASN A 136 12.92 -14.54 -2.45
C ASN A 136 13.35 -13.89 -3.77
N ILE A 137 13.86 -14.68 -4.70
CA ILE A 137 14.34 -14.24 -6.01
C ILE A 137 13.23 -13.69 -6.92
N GLU A 138 11.97 -14.03 -6.66
CA GLU A 138 10.80 -13.52 -7.42
C GLU A 138 10.50 -12.06 -7.11
N VAL A 139 10.89 -11.58 -5.91
CA VAL A 139 10.72 -10.17 -5.52
C VAL A 139 11.81 -9.32 -6.17
N LYS A 140 11.41 -8.36 -6.98
CA LYS A 140 12.31 -7.44 -7.68
C LYS A 140 12.10 -6.02 -7.16
N LEU A 141 13.19 -5.37 -6.79
CA LEU A 141 13.18 -3.95 -6.43
C LEU A 141 13.49 -3.12 -7.67
N LYS A 142 12.75 -2.04 -7.88
CA LYS A 142 12.87 -1.17 -9.06
C LYS A 142 12.66 0.29 -8.72
N ASN A 143 13.45 1.16 -9.36
CA ASN A 143 13.16 2.58 -9.43
C ASN A 143 12.08 2.85 -10.49
N VAL A 144 11.06 3.59 -10.13
CA VAL A 144 10.05 4.13 -11.05
C VAL A 144 10.30 5.63 -11.17
N PRO A 145 10.63 6.15 -12.37
CA PRO A 145 10.82 7.58 -12.57
C PRO A 145 9.50 8.34 -12.44
N VAL A 146 9.56 9.67 -12.48
CA VAL A 146 8.36 10.51 -12.61
C VAL A 146 7.45 9.97 -13.71
N LYS A 147 6.18 9.77 -13.39
CA LYS A 147 5.22 9.17 -14.31
C LYS A 147 3.84 9.78 -14.17
N ARG A 148 3.20 10.05 -15.32
CA ARG A 148 1.82 10.54 -15.37
C ARG A 148 0.85 9.41 -15.59
N PHE A 149 -0.26 9.47 -14.85
CA PHE A 149 -1.38 8.55 -15.00
C PHE A 149 -2.68 9.33 -15.12
N VAL A 150 -3.57 8.84 -15.95
CA VAL A 150 -4.98 9.22 -15.90
C VAL A 150 -5.62 8.35 -14.84
N THR A 151 -6.24 8.97 -13.85
CA THR A 151 -6.79 8.28 -12.69
C THR A 151 -8.28 8.58 -12.54
N ILE A 152 -9.03 7.63 -12.01
CA ILE A 152 -10.42 7.80 -11.60
C ILE A 152 -10.61 7.25 -10.20
N GLN A 153 -11.20 8.05 -9.32
CA GLN A 153 -11.57 7.59 -8.00
C GLN A 153 -13.02 7.09 -8.01
N PHE A 154 -13.22 5.88 -7.53
CA PHE A 154 -14.55 5.28 -7.42
C PHE A 154 -14.66 4.46 -6.12
N SER A 155 -15.89 4.16 -5.73
CA SER A 155 -16.22 3.34 -4.56
C SER A 155 -16.74 1.96 -4.97
N GLY A 156 -16.83 1.06 -3.99
CA GLY A 156 -17.29 -0.32 -4.18
C GLY A 156 -16.16 -1.34 -4.15
N THR A 157 -16.46 -2.56 -4.55
CA THR A 157 -15.49 -3.66 -4.56
C THR A 157 -14.57 -3.61 -5.78
N SER A 158 -13.38 -4.19 -5.68
CA SER A 158 -12.44 -4.35 -6.79
C SER A 158 -12.79 -5.56 -7.69
N SER A 159 -14.10 -5.83 -7.90
CA SER A 159 -14.54 -6.87 -8.83
C SER A 159 -14.16 -6.53 -10.28
N ASP A 160 -13.98 -7.55 -11.11
CA ASP A 160 -13.59 -7.36 -12.50
C ASP A 160 -14.62 -6.52 -13.27
N GLU A 161 -15.92 -6.69 -12.95
CA GLU A 161 -17.00 -5.90 -13.53
C GLU A 161 -16.91 -4.42 -13.16
N ASN A 162 -16.71 -4.11 -11.86
CA ASN A 162 -16.62 -2.73 -11.39
C ASN A 162 -15.37 -2.03 -11.96
N LEU A 163 -14.26 -2.75 -12.04
CA LEU A 163 -13.03 -2.24 -12.66
C LEU A 163 -13.20 -1.99 -14.15
N ALA A 164 -13.83 -2.94 -14.90
CA ALA A 164 -14.08 -2.78 -16.33
C ALA A 164 -14.98 -1.58 -16.62
N LYS A 165 -16.05 -1.39 -15.82
CA LYS A 165 -16.93 -0.23 -15.90
C LYS A 165 -16.17 1.10 -15.78
N HIS A 166 -15.32 1.23 -14.77
CA HIS A 166 -14.60 2.48 -14.54
C HIS A 166 -13.42 2.68 -15.49
N LYS A 167 -12.77 1.58 -15.93
CA LYS A 167 -11.75 1.65 -16.97
C LYS A 167 -12.31 2.19 -18.29
N LYS A 168 -13.53 1.84 -18.66
CA LYS A 168 -14.19 2.37 -19.86
C LYS A 168 -14.32 3.89 -19.84
N LEU A 169 -14.64 4.45 -18.65
CA LEU A 169 -14.74 5.91 -18.47
C LEU A 169 -13.41 6.66 -18.62
N LEU A 170 -12.26 5.98 -18.53
CA LEU A 170 -10.95 6.59 -18.71
C LEU A 170 -10.53 6.65 -20.20
N VAL A 171 -11.22 5.93 -21.08
CA VAL A 171 -10.87 5.80 -22.51
C VAL A 171 -11.83 6.62 -23.39
N GLU A 172 -13.00 6.98 -22.87
CA GLU A 172 -13.96 7.91 -23.51
C GLU A 172 -13.58 9.38 -23.25
#